data_3b413cf804cf4fdbb0e8308740562984
#
_entry.id   3b413cf804cf4fdbb0e8308740562984
#
_cell.length_a   1.000
_cell.length_b   1.000
_cell.length_c   1.000
_cell.angle_alpha   90.00
_cell.angle_beta   90.00
_cell.angle_gamma   90.00
#
_symmetry.space_group_name_H-M   'P 1'
#
loop_
_entity.id
_entity.type
_entity.pdbx_description
1 polymer ?
#
loop_
_entity_poly.entity_id
_entity_poly.type
_entity_poly.pdbx_seq_one_letter_code
_entity_poly.pdbx_strand_id
1 'polypeptide(L)'
;MFKYYVQLALSSIMRSKVHSLLTMLTIALGIGACTITLTLVSSMSANPISHKSEQLFRIQLDNWDPNQAAISPDLPPEFVTWTDANNIVNAKQAKRQSASAITWGMVNPTEQGLTPFLALMRVTSKDFFPMFDVPFIYGAGWDESAEQNNDYVVVLSKETNQRVFNGVNSVGKTLTMLGATFTVVGVLGDWHMSPKFYDMSYGAFSAPEDIYLPLGLKAVFELPHGGITSCWKPIESQRYDAFLHSECINFQLWVELEDGEQKTQFNQYLTNYVTQQKTLGRFPRPLNNRLLDVTQWLEYKQVVKQDIQVMFWLSVMFLLVCLINAASLLSAKLHTKHSEIGLRRALGANFSQIILQYSVEIVFIGLCGGILGVLLAIFGLQGVASLYAGYGQLIELDLTVVTSVIALAVVGTIIAGLIPVYSACRPAPAMQIKQ
;
A
#
# COMPACT_ATOMS: atom_id res chain seq x y z
N MET A 1 -19.44 -29.24 32.45
CA MET A 1 -18.44 -28.43 33.19
C MET A 1 -18.18 -27.11 32.51
N PHE A 2 -17.83 -27.02 31.24
CA PHE A 2 -17.51 -25.77 30.53
C PHE A 2 -18.65 -24.71 30.60
N LYS A 3 -19.91 -25.11 30.31
CA LYS A 3 -21.08 -24.23 30.38
C LYS A 3 -21.27 -23.57 31.77
N TYR A 4 -20.93 -24.28 32.83
CA TYR A 4 -20.97 -23.77 34.19
C TYR A 4 -19.91 -22.70 34.43
N TYR A 5 -18.66 -22.89 33.95
CA TYR A 5 -17.62 -21.87 34.09
C TYR A 5 -17.93 -20.60 33.30
N VAL A 6 -18.53 -20.73 32.11
CA VAL A 6 -18.99 -19.58 31.30
C VAL A 6 -20.06 -18.77 32.05
N GLN A 7 -21.06 -19.45 32.65
CA GLN A 7 -22.08 -18.76 33.46
C GLN A 7 -21.50 -18.06 34.69
N LEU A 8 -20.52 -18.68 35.35
CA LEU A 8 -19.81 -18.07 36.46
C LEU A 8 -18.99 -16.86 36.05
N ALA A 9 -18.30 -16.94 34.91
CA ALA A 9 -17.53 -15.83 34.34
C ALA A 9 -18.44 -14.63 34.04
N LEU A 10 -19.56 -14.84 33.36
CA LEU A 10 -20.53 -13.80 33.04
C LEU A 10 -21.12 -13.17 34.31
N SER A 11 -21.50 -13.98 35.30
CA SER A 11 -22.01 -13.45 36.57
C SER A 11 -20.93 -12.66 37.34
N SER A 12 -19.69 -13.09 37.31
CA SER A 12 -18.54 -12.37 37.89
C SER A 12 -18.30 -11.02 37.23
N ILE A 13 -18.35 -10.96 35.90
CA ILE A 13 -18.23 -9.72 35.12
C ILE A 13 -19.36 -8.77 35.49
N MET A 14 -20.60 -9.26 35.56
CA MET A 14 -21.77 -8.44 35.90
C MET A 14 -21.77 -7.93 37.35
N ARG A 15 -21.11 -8.63 38.26
CA ARG A 15 -21.01 -8.23 39.68
C ARG A 15 -19.93 -7.15 39.89
N SER A 16 -18.87 -7.13 39.07
CA SER A 16 -17.79 -6.14 39.13
C SER A 16 -17.72 -5.32 37.81
N LYS A 17 -18.84 -4.70 37.43
CA LYS A 17 -19.01 -4.03 36.11
C LYS A 17 -17.93 -3.00 35.84
N VAL A 18 -17.61 -2.13 36.80
CA VAL A 18 -16.63 -1.04 36.60
C VAL A 18 -15.23 -1.57 36.30
N HIS A 19 -14.72 -2.50 37.13
CA HIS A 19 -13.38 -3.07 36.91
C HIS A 19 -13.30 -3.86 35.62
N SER A 20 -14.33 -4.66 35.29
CA SER A 20 -14.36 -5.44 34.07
C SER A 20 -14.44 -4.56 32.81
N LEU A 21 -15.27 -3.50 32.84
CA LEU A 21 -15.40 -2.54 31.75
C LEU A 21 -14.08 -1.76 31.54
N LEU A 22 -13.47 -1.25 32.63
CA LEU A 22 -12.18 -0.56 32.53
C LEU A 22 -11.10 -1.45 31.96
N THR A 23 -11.06 -2.73 32.40
CA THR A 23 -10.08 -3.70 31.83
C THR A 23 -10.33 -3.93 30.35
N MET A 24 -11.58 -4.13 29.91
CA MET A 24 -11.94 -4.29 28.49
C MET A 24 -11.56 -3.06 27.68
N LEU A 25 -11.84 -1.84 28.16
CA LEU A 25 -11.51 -0.59 27.49
C LEU A 25 -9.99 -0.38 27.37
N THR A 26 -9.24 -0.70 28.42
CA THR A 26 -7.77 -0.60 28.40
C THR A 26 -7.17 -1.52 27.34
N ILE A 27 -7.65 -2.77 27.29
CA ILE A 27 -7.24 -3.74 26.27
C ILE A 27 -7.65 -3.26 24.88
N ALA A 28 -8.89 -2.78 24.72
CA ALA A 28 -9.41 -2.28 23.45
C ALA A 28 -8.59 -1.12 22.88
N LEU A 29 -8.18 -0.17 23.73
CA LEU A 29 -7.32 0.95 23.30
C LEU A 29 -5.95 0.47 22.81
N GLY A 30 -5.30 -0.42 23.57
CA GLY A 30 -4.00 -0.98 23.17
C GLY A 30 -4.07 -1.78 21.88
N ILE A 31 -5.08 -2.64 21.76
CA ILE A 31 -5.33 -3.45 20.57
C ILE A 31 -5.72 -2.57 19.38
N GLY A 32 -6.59 -1.59 19.58
CA GLY A 32 -7.01 -0.66 18.53
C GLY A 32 -5.82 0.09 17.90
N ALA A 33 -4.97 0.68 18.75
CA ALA A 33 -3.76 1.38 18.30
C ALA A 33 -2.80 0.44 17.54
N CYS A 34 -2.58 -0.76 18.07
CA CYS A 34 -1.71 -1.75 17.43
C CYS A 34 -2.28 -2.25 16.11
N THR A 35 -3.60 -2.43 16.00
CA THR A 35 -4.27 -2.83 14.76
C THR A 35 -4.12 -1.77 13.68
N ILE A 36 -4.36 -0.49 14.00
CA ILE A 36 -4.21 0.61 13.04
C ILE A 36 -2.80 0.63 12.46
N THR A 37 -1.78 0.62 13.31
CA THR A 37 -0.39 0.71 12.87
C THR A 37 0.06 -0.55 12.14
N LEU A 38 -0.37 -1.75 12.56
CA LEU A 38 -0.08 -3.00 11.87
C LEU A 38 -0.72 -3.04 10.49
N THR A 39 -1.99 -2.60 10.36
CA THR A 39 -2.68 -2.52 9.06
C THR A 39 -1.94 -1.57 8.12
N LEU A 40 -1.55 -0.39 8.60
CA LEU A 40 -0.79 0.56 7.77
C LEU A 40 0.55 -0.03 7.33
N VAL A 41 1.33 -0.61 8.25
CA VAL A 41 2.62 -1.23 7.90
C VAL A 41 2.44 -2.38 6.91
N SER A 42 1.48 -3.28 7.13
CA SER A 42 1.25 -4.42 6.24
C SER A 42 0.81 -3.99 4.84
N SER A 43 -0.11 -3.03 4.74
CA SER A 43 -0.57 -2.51 3.46
C SER A 43 0.52 -1.75 2.70
N MET A 44 1.37 -0.99 3.41
CA MET A 44 2.48 -0.26 2.79
C MET A 44 3.65 -1.16 2.41
N SER A 45 3.83 -2.30 3.08
CA SER A 45 4.88 -3.29 2.79
C SER A 45 4.44 -4.32 1.76
N ALA A 46 3.17 -4.31 1.35
CA ALA A 46 2.66 -5.29 0.39
C ALA A 46 3.37 -5.15 -0.96
N ASN A 47 3.71 -6.28 -1.56
CA ASN A 47 4.14 -6.33 -2.96
C ASN A 47 2.90 -6.63 -3.83
N PRO A 48 2.37 -5.62 -4.55
CA PRO A 48 1.10 -5.74 -5.25
C PRO A 48 1.15 -6.65 -6.48
N ILE A 49 2.35 -7.07 -6.91
CA ILE A 49 2.57 -7.95 -8.06
C ILE A 49 3.59 -9.06 -7.73
N SER A 50 3.45 -9.68 -6.57
CA SER A 50 4.40 -10.64 -6.02
C SER A 50 4.74 -11.80 -6.97
N HIS A 51 3.78 -12.25 -7.80
CA HIS A 51 3.97 -13.35 -8.76
C HIS A 51 4.86 -12.99 -9.96
N LYS A 52 5.09 -11.70 -10.22
CA LYS A 52 5.95 -11.19 -11.31
C LYS A 52 7.05 -10.24 -10.83
N SER A 53 7.16 -9.99 -9.53
CA SER A 53 8.04 -8.96 -8.98
C SER A 53 9.52 -9.15 -9.34
N GLU A 54 9.97 -10.39 -9.51
CA GLU A 54 11.34 -10.74 -9.89
C GLU A 54 11.59 -10.68 -11.41
N GLN A 55 10.53 -10.49 -12.21
CA GLN A 55 10.59 -10.38 -13.66
C GLN A 55 10.46 -8.93 -14.13
N LEU A 56 9.97 -8.03 -13.30
CA LEU A 56 9.76 -6.63 -13.62
C LEU A 56 10.89 -5.78 -13.06
N PHE A 57 11.53 -5.01 -13.92
CA PHE A 57 12.66 -4.17 -13.52
C PHE A 57 12.44 -2.72 -13.90
N ARG A 58 12.65 -1.84 -12.94
CA ARG A 58 12.79 -0.40 -13.15
C ARG A 58 14.16 -0.12 -13.74
N ILE A 59 14.20 0.59 -14.86
CA ILE A 59 15.44 1.03 -15.49
C ILE A 59 15.79 2.43 -14.98
N GLN A 60 17.01 2.60 -14.50
CA GLN A 60 17.58 3.89 -14.15
C GLN A 60 18.89 4.08 -14.94
N LEU A 61 19.05 5.25 -15.56
CA LEU A 61 20.22 5.63 -16.36
C LEU A 61 20.78 6.94 -15.84
N ASP A 62 22.11 7.04 -15.69
CA ASP A 62 22.76 8.23 -15.12
C ASP A 62 23.16 9.23 -16.22
N ASN A 63 22.18 9.93 -16.77
CA ASN A 63 22.36 11.00 -17.75
C ASN A 63 22.43 12.41 -17.11
N TRP A 64 22.81 12.50 -15.85
CA TRP A 64 22.75 13.74 -15.09
C TRP A 64 24.03 14.58 -15.19
N ASP A 65 24.00 15.76 -14.55
CA ASP A 65 25.09 16.75 -14.48
C ASP A 65 26.42 16.09 -14.06
N PRO A 66 27.54 16.31 -14.78
CA PRO A 66 28.83 15.72 -14.43
C PRO A 66 29.37 16.19 -13.08
N ASN A 67 29.00 17.38 -12.63
CA ASN A 67 29.54 18.02 -11.42
C ASN A 67 28.58 17.92 -10.22
N GLN A 68 27.31 17.59 -10.44
CA GLN A 68 26.30 17.53 -9.41
C GLN A 68 25.44 16.28 -9.56
N ALA A 69 25.23 15.52 -8.50
CA ALA A 69 24.37 14.36 -8.50
C ALA A 69 22.88 14.75 -8.49
N ALA A 70 22.01 13.92 -9.08
CA ALA A 70 20.56 14.13 -9.05
C ALA A 70 19.98 13.95 -7.64
N ILE A 71 20.43 12.91 -6.93
CA ILE A 71 19.99 12.57 -5.57
C ILE A 71 21.22 12.40 -4.68
N SER A 72 22.09 11.46 -5.00
CA SER A 72 23.37 11.24 -4.34
C SER A 72 24.42 10.80 -5.37
N PRO A 73 25.73 10.90 -5.05
CA PRO A 73 26.80 10.58 -6.01
C PRO A 73 26.70 9.19 -6.65
N ASP A 74 26.19 8.22 -5.90
CA ASP A 74 26.12 6.82 -6.30
C ASP A 74 24.76 6.41 -6.86
N LEU A 75 23.78 7.32 -6.90
CA LEU A 75 22.42 7.03 -7.34
C LEU A 75 22.10 7.72 -8.66
N PRO A 76 21.73 6.98 -9.72
CA PRO A 76 21.23 7.57 -10.95
C PRO A 76 19.86 8.21 -10.73
N PRO A 77 19.42 9.12 -11.63
CA PRO A 77 18.07 9.66 -11.63
C PRO A 77 17.00 8.58 -11.66
N GLU A 78 15.82 8.89 -11.08
CA GLU A 78 14.69 7.95 -11.06
C GLU A 78 13.97 7.86 -12.41
N PHE A 79 14.07 8.89 -13.21
CA PHE A 79 13.41 9.02 -14.52
C PHE A 79 14.45 9.05 -15.63
N VAL A 80 13.98 8.78 -16.83
CA VAL A 80 14.82 8.86 -18.05
C VAL A 80 14.30 9.96 -18.97
N THR A 81 15.07 10.33 -19.98
CA THR A 81 14.66 11.28 -21.01
C THR A 81 13.68 10.64 -21.99
N TRP A 82 12.96 11.47 -22.76
CA TRP A 82 12.17 11.02 -23.90
C TRP A 82 12.99 10.21 -24.91
N THR A 83 14.19 10.70 -25.25
CA THR A 83 15.08 10.04 -26.18
C THR A 83 15.46 8.64 -25.72
N ASP A 84 15.84 8.49 -24.43
CA ASP A 84 16.24 7.18 -23.88
C ASP A 84 15.04 6.24 -23.78
N ALA A 85 13.88 6.76 -23.35
CA ALA A 85 12.65 5.99 -23.27
C ALA A 85 12.25 5.38 -24.63
N ASN A 86 12.21 6.22 -25.68
CA ASN A 86 11.86 5.76 -27.03
C ASN A 86 12.89 4.80 -27.61
N ASN A 87 14.19 5.12 -27.50
CA ASN A 87 15.24 4.27 -28.04
C ASN A 87 15.21 2.87 -27.43
N ILE A 88 15.01 2.77 -26.11
CA ILE A 88 15.00 1.49 -25.41
C ILE A 88 13.73 0.72 -25.74
N VAL A 89 12.55 1.34 -25.72
CA VAL A 89 11.30 0.65 -26.07
C VAL A 89 11.33 0.14 -27.51
N ASN A 90 11.81 0.95 -28.46
CA ASN A 90 11.88 0.58 -29.87
C ASN A 90 12.93 -0.50 -30.17
N ALA A 91 13.95 -0.66 -29.34
CA ALA A 91 14.98 -1.68 -29.51
C ALA A 91 14.48 -3.12 -29.31
N LYS A 92 13.35 -3.32 -28.61
CA LYS A 92 12.68 -4.63 -28.39
C LYS A 92 13.63 -5.73 -27.91
N GLN A 93 14.49 -5.43 -26.92
CA GLN A 93 15.52 -6.33 -26.39
C GLN A 93 15.04 -7.20 -25.23
N ALA A 94 13.76 -7.12 -24.85
CA ALA A 94 13.17 -7.86 -23.73
C ALA A 94 11.80 -8.39 -24.12
N LYS A 95 11.22 -9.22 -23.28
CA LYS A 95 9.88 -9.77 -23.46
C LYS A 95 8.82 -8.67 -23.62
N ARG A 96 8.87 -7.64 -22.75
CA ARG A 96 8.05 -6.43 -22.80
C ARG A 96 8.86 -5.23 -22.34
N GLN A 97 8.60 -4.09 -22.93
CA GLN A 97 9.25 -2.82 -22.58
C GLN A 97 8.22 -1.71 -22.58
N SER A 98 8.13 -0.97 -21.48
CA SER A 98 7.14 0.08 -21.35
C SER A 98 7.78 1.37 -20.84
N ALA A 99 7.64 2.42 -21.64
CA ALA A 99 7.85 3.79 -21.19
C ALA A 99 6.51 4.44 -20.90
N SER A 100 6.47 5.27 -19.88
CA SER A 100 5.25 6.01 -19.55
C SER A 100 5.54 7.35 -18.89
N ALA A 101 4.60 8.29 -18.99
CA ALA A 101 4.63 9.55 -18.26
C ALA A 101 3.22 10.02 -17.93
N ILE A 102 3.07 10.72 -16.82
CA ILE A 102 1.82 11.37 -16.45
C ILE A 102 1.64 12.65 -17.24
N THR A 103 0.41 12.93 -17.59
CA THR A 103 -0.06 14.17 -18.18
C THR A 103 -1.49 14.48 -17.72
N TRP A 104 -2.07 15.56 -18.18
CA TRP A 104 -3.47 15.88 -17.96
C TRP A 104 -4.05 16.57 -19.19
N GLY A 105 -5.36 16.51 -19.33
CA GLY A 105 -6.06 17.16 -20.43
C GLY A 105 -7.54 17.32 -20.17
N MET A 106 -8.16 18.25 -20.92
CA MET A 106 -9.60 18.47 -20.87
C MET A 106 -10.34 17.39 -21.65
N VAL A 107 -11.30 16.78 -21.00
CA VAL A 107 -12.29 15.89 -21.60
C VAL A 107 -13.58 16.66 -21.80
N ASN A 108 -14.09 16.64 -23.03
CA ASN A 108 -15.35 17.28 -23.42
C ASN A 108 -16.37 16.19 -23.79
N PRO A 109 -17.17 15.69 -22.83
CA PRO A 109 -18.15 14.65 -23.12
C PRO A 109 -19.16 15.13 -24.19
N THR A 110 -19.53 14.23 -25.08
CA THR A 110 -20.46 14.55 -26.17
C THR A 110 -21.94 14.45 -25.73
N GLU A 111 -22.20 13.75 -24.62
CA GLU A 111 -23.54 13.60 -24.08
C GLU A 111 -24.04 14.88 -23.44
N GLN A 112 -25.32 15.23 -23.73
CA GLN A 112 -25.99 16.41 -23.19
C GLN A 112 -26.09 16.32 -21.67
N GLY A 113 -25.64 17.38 -20.98
CA GLY A 113 -25.72 17.50 -19.51
C GLY A 113 -24.42 17.18 -18.78
N LEU A 114 -23.40 16.66 -19.43
CA LEU A 114 -22.08 16.47 -18.81
C LEU A 114 -21.21 17.72 -19.01
N THR A 115 -20.59 18.19 -17.93
CA THR A 115 -19.64 19.31 -17.97
C THR A 115 -18.25 18.83 -18.35
N PRO A 116 -17.46 19.60 -19.10
CA PRO A 116 -16.04 19.34 -19.32
C PRO A 116 -15.29 19.19 -18.00
N PHE A 117 -14.30 18.32 -17.99
CA PHE A 117 -13.47 18.10 -16.80
C PHE A 117 -12.03 17.83 -17.15
N LEU A 118 -11.15 18.15 -16.20
CA LEU A 118 -9.74 17.84 -16.29
C LEU A 118 -9.53 16.38 -15.86
N ALA A 119 -8.94 15.57 -16.73
CA ALA A 119 -8.60 14.18 -16.45
C ALA A 119 -7.10 14.02 -16.25
N LEU A 120 -6.71 13.20 -15.27
CA LEU A 120 -5.35 12.73 -15.13
C LEU A 120 -5.12 11.62 -16.16
N MET A 121 -4.13 11.80 -17.02
CA MET A 121 -3.87 10.89 -18.11
C MET A 121 -2.47 10.28 -18.01
N ARG A 122 -2.31 9.10 -18.57
CA ARG A 122 -1.01 8.45 -18.77
C ARG A 122 -0.76 8.20 -20.23
N VAL A 123 0.33 8.74 -20.76
CA VAL A 123 0.88 8.26 -22.03
C VAL A 123 1.78 7.07 -21.75
N THR A 124 1.61 5.99 -22.51
CA THR A 124 2.36 4.76 -22.25
C THR A 124 2.49 3.89 -23.50
N SER A 125 3.46 2.97 -23.49
CA SER A 125 3.57 1.92 -24.51
C SER A 125 2.48 0.86 -24.32
N LYS A 126 2.08 0.17 -25.39
CA LYS A 126 1.09 -0.91 -25.36
C LYS A 126 1.41 -2.03 -24.35
N ASP A 127 2.69 -2.29 -24.14
CA ASP A 127 3.16 -3.33 -23.24
C ASP A 127 2.86 -3.05 -21.77
N PHE A 128 2.46 -1.83 -21.40
CA PHE A 128 2.06 -1.44 -20.06
C PHE A 128 0.97 -2.36 -19.48
N PHE A 129 -0.07 -2.61 -20.27
CA PHE A 129 -1.22 -3.37 -19.81
C PHE A 129 -0.88 -4.83 -19.45
N PRO A 130 -0.27 -5.62 -20.36
CA PRO A 130 0.10 -6.99 -20.03
C PRO A 130 1.31 -7.09 -19.08
N MET A 131 2.17 -6.07 -19.01
CA MET A 131 3.29 -6.03 -18.08
C MET A 131 2.82 -5.93 -16.63
N PHE A 132 1.83 -5.08 -16.35
CA PHE A 132 1.30 -4.84 -15.02
C PHE A 132 -0.04 -5.56 -14.75
N ASP A 133 -0.39 -6.58 -15.57
CA ASP A 133 -1.60 -7.39 -15.44
C ASP A 133 -2.88 -6.53 -15.28
N VAL A 134 -2.98 -5.47 -16.07
CA VAL A 134 -4.10 -4.53 -16.02
C VAL A 134 -5.37 -5.23 -16.51
N PRO A 135 -6.41 -5.39 -15.67
CA PRO A 135 -7.64 -6.06 -16.06
C PRO A 135 -8.52 -5.17 -16.93
N PHE A 136 -9.24 -5.78 -17.87
CA PHE A 136 -10.23 -5.10 -18.70
C PHE A 136 -11.62 -5.64 -18.42
N ILE A 137 -12.61 -4.74 -18.33
CA ILE A 137 -14.05 -5.11 -18.31
C ILE A 137 -14.57 -5.22 -19.76
N TYR A 138 -14.12 -4.28 -20.61
CA TYR A 138 -14.51 -4.25 -22.03
C TYR A 138 -13.29 -3.97 -22.89
N GLY A 139 -13.19 -4.65 -24.04
CA GLY A 139 -12.11 -4.44 -24.99
C GLY A 139 -10.74 -4.89 -24.50
N ALA A 140 -9.72 -4.19 -24.94
CA ALA A 140 -8.31 -4.44 -24.61
C ALA A 140 -7.48 -3.16 -24.77
N GLY A 141 -6.15 -3.22 -24.48
CA GLY A 141 -5.22 -2.17 -24.90
C GLY A 141 -5.10 -2.07 -26.42
N TRP A 142 -4.50 -1.00 -26.90
CA TRP A 142 -4.22 -0.83 -28.33
C TRP A 142 -3.14 -1.79 -28.81
N ASP A 143 -3.11 -2.03 -30.11
CA ASP A 143 -2.15 -2.89 -30.77
C ASP A 143 -0.89 -2.15 -31.24
N GLU A 144 0.06 -2.89 -31.81
CA GLU A 144 1.32 -2.36 -32.34
C GLU A 144 1.09 -1.34 -33.46
N SER A 145 0.08 -1.57 -34.32
CA SER A 145 -0.23 -0.67 -35.45
C SER A 145 -0.72 0.69 -34.94
N ALA A 146 -1.63 0.69 -34.00
CA ALA A 146 -2.14 1.90 -33.40
C ALA A 146 -1.07 2.70 -32.64
N GLU A 147 -0.13 1.98 -31.98
CA GLU A 147 1.01 2.63 -31.34
C GLU A 147 1.97 3.28 -32.34
N GLN A 148 2.35 2.58 -33.40
CA GLN A 148 3.28 3.09 -34.42
C GLN A 148 2.69 4.24 -35.24
N ASN A 149 1.38 4.18 -35.54
CA ASN A 149 0.69 5.23 -36.29
C ASN A 149 0.28 6.43 -35.41
N ASN A 150 0.44 6.35 -34.09
CA ASN A 150 -0.10 7.31 -33.15
C ASN A 150 -1.63 7.50 -33.34
N ASP A 151 -2.35 6.39 -33.48
CA ASP A 151 -3.80 6.44 -33.64
C ASP A 151 -4.48 7.08 -32.41
N TYR A 152 -5.54 7.84 -32.65
CA TYR A 152 -6.27 8.52 -31.58
C TYR A 152 -7.20 7.53 -30.86
N VAL A 153 -6.58 6.62 -30.13
CA VAL A 153 -7.27 5.60 -29.32
C VAL A 153 -7.02 5.84 -27.84
N VAL A 154 -8.00 5.42 -27.02
CA VAL A 154 -7.93 5.57 -25.57
C VAL A 154 -8.41 4.31 -24.84
N VAL A 155 -7.82 4.08 -23.68
CA VAL A 155 -8.34 3.16 -22.67
C VAL A 155 -8.81 4.00 -21.48
N LEU A 156 -10.02 3.74 -21.01
CA LEU A 156 -10.66 4.48 -19.91
C LEU A 156 -10.54 3.69 -18.61
N SER A 157 -10.39 4.39 -17.48
CA SER A 157 -10.65 3.79 -16.18
C SER A 157 -12.15 3.45 -16.05
N LYS A 158 -12.48 2.55 -15.13
CA LYS A 158 -13.86 2.19 -14.80
C LYS A 158 -14.67 3.42 -14.39
N GLU A 159 -14.09 4.29 -13.56
CA GLU A 159 -14.68 5.51 -13.04
C GLU A 159 -14.96 6.51 -14.16
N THR A 160 -14.00 6.70 -15.06
CA THR A 160 -14.16 7.59 -16.21
C THR A 160 -15.24 7.04 -17.17
N ASN A 161 -15.26 5.74 -17.43
CA ASN A 161 -16.32 5.12 -18.21
C ASN A 161 -17.69 5.27 -17.54
N GLN A 162 -17.76 5.12 -16.20
CA GLN A 162 -19.01 5.37 -15.46
C GLN A 162 -19.46 6.82 -15.60
N ARG A 163 -18.53 7.77 -15.51
CA ARG A 163 -18.82 9.21 -15.61
C ARG A 163 -19.28 9.65 -16.99
N VAL A 164 -18.64 9.13 -18.06
CA VAL A 164 -18.86 9.59 -19.45
C VAL A 164 -19.90 8.77 -20.18
N PHE A 165 -19.95 7.46 -19.91
CA PHE A 165 -20.78 6.51 -20.65
C PHE A 165 -21.73 5.70 -19.74
N ASN A 166 -21.99 6.15 -18.51
CA ASN A 166 -22.86 5.49 -17.53
C ASN A 166 -22.52 4.00 -17.27
N GLY A 167 -21.23 3.63 -17.39
CA GLY A 167 -20.72 2.28 -17.10
C GLY A 167 -21.03 1.22 -18.16
N VAL A 168 -21.72 1.56 -19.24
CA VAL A 168 -21.99 0.61 -20.33
C VAL A 168 -20.72 0.37 -21.17
N ASN A 169 -20.74 -0.70 -21.98
CA ASN A 169 -19.66 -0.95 -22.92
C ASN A 169 -19.51 0.22 -23.90
N SER A 170 -18.38 0.93 -23.78
CA SER A 170 -18.04 2.09 -24.61
C SER A 170 -17.03 1.79 -25.72
N VAL A 171 -16.59 0.55 -25.86
CA VAL A 171 -15.63 0.17 -26.92
C VAL A 171 -16.25 0.49 -28.31
N GLY A 172 -15.46 1.17 -29.15
CA GLY A 172 -15.88 1.68 -30.45
C GLY A 172 -16.60 3.03 -30.41
N LYS A 173 -17.02 3.51 -29.23
CA LYS A 173 -17.55 4.88 -29.08
C LYS A 173 -16.45 5.92 -29.13
N THR A 174 -16.83 7.15 -29.40
CA THR A 174 -15.90 8.27 -29.50
C THR A 174 -16.00 9.18 -28.30
N LEU A 175 -14.86 9.77 -27.93
CA LEU A 175 -14.69 10.75 -26.86
C LEU A 175 -13.93 11.96 -27.41
N THR A 176 -14.48 13.15 -27.23
CA THR A 176 -13.77 14.39 -27.60
C THR A 176 -12.88 14.84 -26.43
N MET A 177 -11.60 14.95 -26.67
CA MET A 177 -10.62 15.45 -25.71
C MET A 177 -9.40 16.02 -26.41
N LEU A 178 -8.64 16.92 -25.77
CA LEU A 178 -7.44 17.54 -26.36
C LEU A 178 -7.69 18.22 -27.72
N GLY A 179 -8.94 18.63 -28.00
CA GLY A 179 -9.32 19.23 -29.28
C GLY A 179 -9.51 18.24 -30.44
N ALA A 180 -9.46 16.93 -30.19
CA ALA A 180 -9.61 15.86 -31.20
C ALA A 180 -10.61 14.80 -30.72
N THR A 181 -11.01 13.94 -31.67
CA THR A 181 -11.91 12.81 -31.39
C THR A 181 -11.11 11.53 -31.25
N PHE A 182 -11.27 10.86 -30.13
CA PHE A 182 -10.59 9.61 -29.80
C PHE A 182 -11.58 8.46 -29.80
N THR A 183 -11.14 7.26 -30.21
CA THR A 183 -11.92 6.03 -30.15
C THR A 183 -11.56 5.26 -28.88
N VAL A 184 -12.58 4.87 -28.10
CA VAL A 184 -12.38 4.01 -26.92
C VAL A 184 -12.12 2.58 -27.41
N VAL A 185 -10.96 2.00 -27.06
CA VAL A 185 -10.59 0.63 -27.41
C VAL A 185 -10.70 -0.33 -26.22
N GLY A 186 -10.66 0.19 -25.00
CA GLY A 186 -10.79 -0.61 -23.79
C GLY A 186 -11.29 0.18 -22.60
N VAL A 187 -11.86 -0.54 -21.65
CA VAL A 187 -12.25 -0.04 -20.33
C VAL A 187 -11.66 -0.96 -19.28
N LEU A 188 -10.92 -0.37 -18.35
CA LEU A 188 -10.29 -1.11 -17.27
C LEU A 188 -11.30 -1.66 -16.26
N GLY A 189 -10.94 -2.78 -15.65
CA GLY A 189 -11.59 -3.30 -14.45
C GLY A 189 -11.17 -2.54 -13.20
N ASP A 190 -11.57 -3.06 -12.05
CA ASP A 190 -11.04 -2.58 -10.77
C ASP A 190 -9.54 -2.90 -10.71
N TRP A 191 -8.73 -1.87 -10.84
CA TRP A 191 -7.28 -1.99 -10.85
C TRP A 191 -6.65 -0.96 -9.94
N HIS A 192 -6.15 -1.44 -8.81
CA HIS A 192 -5.48 -0.64 -7.80
C HIS A 192 -4.18 -1.30 -7.38
N MET A 193 -3.06 -0.80 -7.93
CA MET A 193 -1.74 -1.19 -7.46
C MET A 193 -1.40 -0.39 -6.19
N SER A 194 -1.36 -1.07 -5.06
CA SER A 194 -1.04 -0.46 -3.77
C SER A 194 0.11 -1.24 -3.09
N PRO A 195 1.29 -0.64 -3.00
CA PRO A 195 1.71 0.67 -3.53
C PRO A 195 1.78 0.72 -5.07
N LYS A 196 1.53 1.91 -5.63
CA LYS A 196 1.57 2.20 -7.08
C LYS A 196 3.03 2.26 -7.57
N PHE A 197 3.71 1.13 -7.55
CA PHE A 197 5.15 1.04 -7.79
C PHE A 197 5.58 1.48 -9.20
N TYR A 198 4.72 1.34 -10.20
CA TYR A 198 5.04 1.72 -11.58
C TYR A 198 5.22 3.23 -11.75
N ASP A 199 4.57 4.05 -10.91
CA ASP A 199 4.76 5.49 -10.86
C ASP A 199 4.36 6.08 -9.51
N MET A 200 5.32 6.56 -8.76
CA MET A 200 5.13 7.19 -7.44
C MET A 200 5.24 8.72 -7.48
N SER A 201 5.09 9.35 -8.65
CA SER A 201 5.24 10.80 -8.81
C SER A 201 4.25 11.60 -7.96
N TYR A 202 3.04 11.08 -7.77
CA TYR A 202 2.01 11.65 -6.89
C TYR A 202 1.84 10.89 -5.56
N GLY A 203 2.80 10.05 -5.22
CA GLY A 203 2.78 9.22 -4.02
C GLY A 203 2.46 7.76 -4.29
N ALA A 204 2.93 6.90 -3.40
CA ALA A 204 2.83 5.45 -3.53
C ALA A 204 1.38 4.91 -3.44
N PHE A 205 0.45 5.71 -2.94
CA PHE A 205 -0.96 5.34 -2.69
C PHE A 205 -1.94 6.24 -3.45
N SER A 206 -1.46 6.90 -4.51
CA SER A 206 -2.32 7.70 -5.39
C SER A 206 -3.22 6.82 -6.23
N ALA A 207 -4.41 7.34 -6.58
CA ALA A 207 -5.32 6.66 -7.50
C ALA A 207 -4.65 6.39 -8.87
N PRO A 208 -5.10 5.37 -9.61
CA PRO A 208 -4.71 5.19 -10.99
C PRO A 208 -5.21 6.37 -11.86
N GLU A 209 -4.71 6.45 -13.08
CA GLU A 209 -5.07 7.50 -14.00
C GLU A 209 -6.47 7.28 -14.59
N ASP A 210 -7.13 8.38 -14.98
CA ASP A 210 -8.48 8.37 -15.59
C ASP A 210 -8.46 7.79 -17.00
N ILE A 211 -7.40 8.10 -17.78
CA ILE A 211 -7.30 7.80 -19.21
C ILE A 211 -5.87 7.40 -19.56
N TYR A 212 -5.74 6.39 -20.43
CA TYR A 212 -4.47 5.93 -20.98
C TYR A 212 -4.40 6.17 -22.48
N LEU A 213 -3.26 6.63 -22.97
CA LEU A 213 -2.99 7.05 -24.34
C LEU A 213 -1.71 6.42 -24.88
N PRO A 214 -1.60 6.15 -26.19
CA PRO A 214 -0.33 5.79 -26.82
C PRO A 214 0.77 6.82 -26.53
N LEU A 215 1.99 6.33 -26.28
CA LEU A 215 3.14 7.13 -25.85
C LEU A 215 3.43 8.29 -26.81
N GLY A 216 3.38 8.04 -28.12
CA GLY A 216 3.71 9.02 -29.15
C GLY A 216 2.75 10.21 -29.20
N LEU A 217 1.52 10.08 -28.69
CA LEU A 217 0.56 11.18 -28.62
C LEU A 217 1.02 12.30 -27.69
N LYS A 218 2.00 12.04 -26.81
CA LYS A 218 2.62 13.10 -26.02
C LYS A 218 3.29 14.15 -26.90
N ALA A 219 3.97 13.72 -27.96
CA ALA A 219 4.59 14.64 -28.91
C ALA A 219 3.56 15.28 -29.86
N VAL A 220 2.57 14.49 -30.34
CA VAL A 220 1.55 14.95 -31.29
C VAL A 220 0.69 16.07 -30.72
N PHE A 221 0.28 15.96 -29.45
CA PHE A 221 -0.59 16.95 -28.78
C PHE A 221 0.18 17.92 -27.88
N GLU A 222 1.52 17.87 -27.89
CA GLU A 222 2.35 18.70 -27.00
C GLU A 222 1.87 18.65 -25.55
N LEU A 223 1.59 17.43 -25.05
CA LEU A 223 0.93 17.25 -23.76
C LEU A 223 1.78 17.76 -22.61
N PRO A 224 1.17 18.44 -21.63
CA PRO A 224 1.88 18.98 -20.49
C PRO A 224 2.62 17.90 -19.68
N HIS A 225 3.67 18.32 -18.97
CA HIS A 225 4.49 17.41 -18.17
C HIS A 225 3.90 17.27 -16.78
N GLY A 226 3.32 16.10 -16.50
CA GLY A 226 2.83 15.74 -15.17
C GLY A 226 3.89 15.03 -14.34
N GLY A 227 3.69 15.01 -13.03
CA GLY A 227 4.63 14.38 -12.11
C GLY A 227 5.95 15.13 -11.96
N ILE A 228 7.03 14.38 -11.77
CA ILE A 228 8.36 14.95 -11.56
C ILE A 228 9.05 15.15 -12.91
N THR A 229 9.43 16.39 -13.17
CA THR A 229 10.25 16.79 -14.32
C THR A 229 11.46 17.54 -13.82
N SER A 230 12.65 17.11 -14.21
CA SER A 230 13.90 17.75 -13.82
C SER A 230 14.85 17.84 -15.01
N CYS A 231 15.51 19.00 -15.14
CA CYS A 231 16.46 19.29 -16.22
C CYS A 231 17.75 19.78 -15.60
N TRP A 232 18.85 19.12 -15.87
CA TRP A 232 20.16 19.59 -15.42
C TRP A 232 20.81 20.54 -16.45
N LYS A 233 20.43 20.41 -17.71
CA LYS A 233 20.90 21.27 -18.80
C LYS A 233 19.76 22.20 -19.24
N PRO A 234 20.04 23.49 -19.48
CA PRO A 234 19.04 24.42 -20.01
C PRO A 234 18.47 23.90 -21.35
N ILE A 235 17.17 24.09 -21.55
CA ILE A 235 16.50 23.79 -22.81
C ILE A 235 16.84 24.90 -23.81
N GLU A 236 17.25 24.55 -25.01
CA GLU A 236 17.76 25.49 -26.02
C GLU A 236 16.67 26.45 -26.54
N SER A 237 15.42 26.07 -26.51
CA SER A 237 14.28 26.91 -26.89
C SER A 237 13.01 26.54 -26.13
N GLN A 238 12.00 27.42 -26.14
CA GLN A 238 10.69 27.16 -25.53
C GLN A 238 9.76 26.27 -26.39
N ARG A 239 10.26 25.74 -27.50
CA ARG A 239 9.48 24.82 -28.33
C ARG A 239 9.35 23.46 -27.64
N TYR A 240 8.22 22.80 -27.81
CA TYR A 240 7.95 21.53 -27.18
C TYR A 240 8.90 20.42 -27.66
N ASP A 241 9.27 20.41 -28.94
CA ASP A 241 10.24 19.47 -29.50
C ASP A 241 11.65 19.64 -28.87
N ALA A 242 12.05 20.84 -28.55
CA ALA A 242 13.32 21.10 -27.85
C ALA A 242 13.32 20.47 -26.44
N PHE A 243 12.18 20.48 -25.75
CA PHE A 243 12.03 19.76 -24.48
C PHE A 243 12.17 18.25 -24.68
N LEU A 244 11.49 17.67 -25.66
CA LEU A 244 11.56 16.22 -25.94
C LEU A 244 12.97 15.73 -26.26
N HIS A 245 13.77 16.54 -26.95
CA HIS A 245 15.15 16.22 -27.31
C HIS A 245 16.18 16.70 -26.29
N SER A 246 15.75 17.33 -25.20
CA SER A 246 16.61 17.77 -24.10
C SER A 246 17.02 16.62 -23.17
N GLU A 247 17.95 16.91 -22.24
CA GLU A 247 18.32 16.00 -21.17
C GLU A 247 17.37 16.12 -19.93
N CYS A 248 16.14 16.58 -20.15
CA CYS A 248 15.10 16.59 -19.12
C CYS A 248 14.54 15.20 -18.89
N ILE A 249 14.48 14.79 -17.65
CA ILE A 249 13.94 13.50 -17.24
C ILE A 249 12.50 13.65 -16.78
N ASN A 250 11.60 12.77 -17.28
CA ASN A 250 10.18 12.77 -16.92
C ASN A 250 9.51 11.39 -17.12
N PHE A 251 10.21 10.43 -17.76
CA PHE A 251 9.64 9.16 -18.15
C PHE A 251 10.02 8.05 -17.19
N GLN A 252 9.02 7.25 -16.83
CA GLN A 252 9.23 5.94 -16.20
C GLN A 252 9.54 4.92 -17.29
N LEU A 253 10.53 4.06 -17.02
CA LEU A 253 10.90 3.00 -17.93
C LEU A 253 10.98 1.68 -17.18
N TRP A 254 10.17 0.72 -17.63
CA TRP A 254 10.08 -0.62 -17.07
C TRP A 254 10.34 -1.67 -18.13
N VAL A 255 10.86 -2.81 -17.68
CA VAL A 255 11.12 -3.96 -18.54
C VAL A 255 10.68 -5.24 -17.84
N GLU A 256 10.09 -6.16 -18.62
CA GLU A 256 9.78 -7.53 -18.18
C GLU A 256 10.81 -8.47 -18.80
N LEU A 257 11.54 -9.19 -17.96
CA LEU A 257 12.57 -10.16 -18.33
C LEU A 257 12.14 -11.55 -17.85
N GLU A 258 12.43 -12.58 -18.66
CA GLU A 258 11.93 -13.93 -18.38
C GLU A 258 12.73 -14.64 -17.29
N ASP A 259 14.06 -14.41 -17.28
CA ASP A 259 14.98 -15.08 -16.38
C ASP A 259 16.27 -14.28 -16.12
N GLY A 260 17.18 -14.85 -15.33
CA GLY A 260 18.48 -14.25 -14.99
C GLY A 260 19.43 -14.12 -16.16
N GLU A 261 19.34 -14.96 -17.19
CA GLU A 261 20.15 -14.86 -18.40
C GLU A 261 19.73 -13.63 -19.21
N GLN A 262 18.44 -13.46 -19.45
CA GLN A 262 17.90 -12.29 -20.13
C GLN A 262 18.20 -11.00 -19.36
N LYS A 263 18.18 -11.03 -18.01
CA LYS A 263 18.60 -9.89 -17.18
C LYS A 263 20.06 -9.51 -17.44
N THR A 264 20.95 -10.50 -17.55
CA THR A 264 22.37 -10.27 -17.83
C THR A 264 22.57 -9.70 -19.22
N GLN A 265 21.90 -10.26 -20.23
CA GLN A 265 21.95 -9.79 -21.62
C GLN A 265 21.40 -8.35 -21.74
N PHE A 266 20.29 -8.07 -21.08
CA PHE A 266 19.68 -6.74 -21.09
C PHE A 266 20.56 -5.70 -20.38
N ASN A 267 21.21 -6.06 -19.28
CA ASN A 267 22.16 -5.17 -18.60
C ASN A 267 23.37 -4.86 -19.49
N GLN A 268 23.87 -5.84 -20.25
CA GLN A 268 24.92 -5.62 -21.24
C GLN A 268 24.43 -4.70 -22.37
N TYR A 269 23.18 -4.88 -22.84
CA TYR A 269 22.57 -3.99 -23.82
C TYR A 269 22.52 -2.55 -23.30
N LEU A 270 22.07 -2.31 -22.08
CA LEU A 270 22.05 -0.96 -21.48
C LEU A 270 23.43 -0.35 -21.37
N THR A 271 24.43 -1.16 -21.02
CA THR A 271 25.82 -0.72 -20.94
C THR A 271 26.35 -0.29 -22.33
N ASN A 272 26.06 -1.06 -23.36
CA ASN A 272 26.42 -0.74 -24.73
C ASN A 272 25.70 0.51 -25.24
N TYR A 273 24.38 0.61 -24.94
CA TYR A 273 23.57 1.77 -25.27
C TYR A 273 24.15 3.05 -24.66
N VAL A 274 24.40 3.07 -23.36
CA VAL A 274 24.95 4.25 -22.68
C VAL A 274 26.35 4.57 -23.20
N THR A 275 27.19 3.57 -23.48
CA THR A 275 28.52 3.78 -24.05
C THR A 275 28.42 4.43 -25.43
N GLN A 276 27.49 3.99 -26.27
CA GLN A 276 27.24 4.63 -27.57
C GLN A 276 26.72 6.07 -27.39
N GLN A 277 25.78 6.32 -26.49
CA GLN A 277 25.28 7.66 -26.21
C GLN A 277 26.36 8.61 -25.70
N LYS A 278 27.36 8.10 -24.96
CA LYS A 278 28.57 8.88 -24.58
C LYS A 278 29.36 9.38 -25.75
N THR A 279 29.52 8.58 -26.78
CA THR A 279 30.23 9.05 -28.01
C THR A 279 29.48 10.16 -28.74
N LEU A 280 28.16 10.29 -28.48
CA LEU A 280 27.31 11.37 -28.99
C LEU A 280 27.24 12.58 -28.04
N GLY A 281 28.06 12.61 -26.96
CA GLY A 281 28.14 13.71 -26.02
C GLY A 281 27.08 13.71 -24.94
N ARG A 282 26.31 12.62 -24.77
CA ARG A 282 25.36 12.42 -23.70
C ARG A 282 26.01 11.61 -22.57
N PHE A 283 25.33 11.43 -21.43
CA PHE A 283 25.79 10.64 -20.28
C PHE A 283 27.20 11.02 -19.80
N PRO A 284 27.42 12.25 -19.32
CA PRO A 284 28.77 12.72 -18.96
C PRO A 284 29.34 12.04 -17.72
N ARG A 285 28.49 11.46 -16.86
CA ARG A 285 28.88 10.77 -15.62
C ARG A 285 29.47 9.37 -15.90
N PRO A 286 30.17 8.77 -14.92
CA PRO A 286 30.56 7.36 -14.97
C PRO A 286 29.36 6.45 -15.20
N LEU A 287 29.61 5.25 -15.72
CA LEU A 287 28.57 4.26 -15.98
C LEU A 287 27.92 3.85 -14.65
N ASN A 288 26.64 4.10 -14.50
CA ASN A 288 25.87 3.80 -13.30
C ASN A 288 24.41 3.45 -13.68
N ASN A 289 24.26 2.39 -14.49
CA ASN A 289 22.95 1.88 -14.87
C ASN A 289 22.43 0.94 -13.78
N ARG A 290 21.13 0.98 -13.50
CA ARG A 290 20.50 0.08 -12.53
C ARG A 290 19.25 -0.57 -13.10
N LEU A 291 19.10 -1.86 -12.78
CA LEU A 291 17.89 -2.65 -12.97
C LEU A 291 17.42 -3.08 -11.57
N LEU A 292 16.42 -2.37 -11.06
CA LEU A 292 15.85 -2.67 -9.75
C LEU A 292 14.55 -3.45 -9.96
N ASP A 293 14.45 -4.65 -9.36
CA ASP A 293 13.17 -5.36 -9.31
C ASP A 293 12.14 -4.60 -8.46
N VAL A 294 10.88 -5.05 -8.47
CA VAL A 294 9.81 -4.33 -7.76
C VAL A 294 10.11 -4.19 -6.27
N THR A 295 10.66 -5.23 -5.63
CA THR A 295 10.97 -5.20 -4.19
C THR A 295 12.10 -4.21 -3.91
N GLN A 296 13.19 -4.27 -4.68
CA GLN A 296 14.32 -3.34 -4.58
C GLN A 296 13.88 -1.89 -4.85
N TRP A 297 12.95 -1.69 -5.80
CA TRP A 297 12.40 -0.37 -6.10
C TRP A 297 11.56 0.19 -4.96
N LEU A 298 10.70 -0.65 -4.33
CA LEU A 298 9.90 -0.26 -3.16
C LEU A 298 10.79 0.10 -1.97
N GLU A 299 11.87 -0.67 -1.74
CA GLU A 299 12.87 -0.37 -0.72
C GLU A 299 13.63 0.94 -1.02
N TYR A 300 14.08 1.11 -2.26
CA TYR A 300 14.73 2.34 -2.72
C TYR A 300 13.86 3.58 -2.49
N LYS A 301 12.57 3.48 -2.76
CA LYS A 301 11.57 4.55 -2.56
C LYS A 301 11.19 4.73 -1.10
N GLN A 302 11.64 3.87 -0.19
CA GLN A 302 11.28 3.91 1.23
C GLN A 302 9.76 4.06 1.43
N VAL A 303 8.97 3.23 0.72
CA VAL A 303 7.50 3.30 0.75
C VAL A 303 6.98 3.15 2.18
N VAL A 304 7.58 2.25 2.96
CA VAL A 304 7.40 2.19 4.41
C VAL A 304 8.38 3.16 5.06
N LYS A 305 7.94 4.37 5.30
CA LYS A 305 8.77 5.38 5.97
C LYS A 305 9.18 4.92 7.37
N GLN A 306 10.39 5.29 7.79
CA GLN A 306 10.90 4.98 9.12
C GLN A 306 9.95 5.45 10.23
N ASP A 307 9.28 6.59 10.03
CA ASP A 307 8.30 7.12 10.98
C ASP A 307 7.17 6.14 11.29
N ILE A 308 6.69 5.40 10.28
CA ILE A 308 5.62 4.41 10.45
C ILE A 308 6.12 3.18 11.21
N GLN A 309 7.35 2.76 10.98
CA GLN A 309 7.98 1.69 11.77
C GLN A 309 8.13 2.12 13.24
N VAL A 310 8.55 3.36 13.50
CA VAL A 310 8.62 3.91 14.86
C VAL A 310 7.22 3.95 15.49
N MET A 311 6.20 4.42 14.79
CA MET A 311 4.81 4.42 15.27
C MET A 311 4.30 3.00 15.59
N PHE A 312 4.66 2.01 14.80
CA PHE A 312 4.33 0.61 15.09
C PHE A 312 4.95 0.15 16.41
N TRP A 313 6.27 0.37 16.61
CA TRP A 313 6.92 0.01 17.88
C TRP A 313 6.37 0.77 19.07
N LEU A 314 6.02 2.05 18.92
CA LEU A 314 5.34 2.82 19.96
C LEU A 314 3.98 2.24 20.30
N SER A 315 3.21 1.77 19.31
CA SER A 315 1.91 1.14 19.55
C SER A 315 2.04 -0.22 20.28
N VAL A 316 3.09 -0.99 19.97
CA VAL A 316 3.40 -2.23 20.69
C VAL A 316 3.77 -1.93 22.15
N MET A 317 4.58 -0.91 22.40
CA MET A 317 4.90 -0.46 23.77
C MET A 317 3.64 0.04 24.50
N PHE A 318 2.77 0.78 23.83
CA PHE A 318 1.49 1.21 24.39
C PHE A 318 0.59 0.02 24.74
N LEU A 319 0.52 -1.00 23.87
CA LEU A 319 -0.20 -2.24 24.17
C LEU A 319 0.35 -2.93 25.42
N LEU A 320 1.67 -3.00 25.59
CA LEU A 320 2.28 -3.57 26.80
C LEU A 320 1.86 -2.80 28.05
N VAL A 321 1.86 -1.48 28.00
CA VAL A 321 1.37 -0.65 29.12
C VAL A 321 -0.10 -0.92 29.42
N CYS A 322 -0.94 -1.05 28.38
CA CYS A 322 -2.35 -1.41 28.52
C CYS A 322 -2.52 -2.80 29.17
N LEU A 323 -1.72 -3.78 28.79
CA LEU A 323 -1.76 -5.13 29.39
C LEU A 323 -1.31 -5.13 30.87
N ILE A 324 -0.30 -4.34 31.22
CA ILE A 324 0.13 -4.16 32.63
C ILE A 324 -0.98 -3.51 33.46
N ASN A 325 -1.64 -2.47 32.92
CA ASN A 325 -2.76 -1.84 33.58
C ASN A 325 -3.97 -2.81 33.73
N ALA A 326 -4.26 -3.62 32.70
CA ALA A 326 -5.26 -4.66 32.77
C ALA A 326 -4.95 -5.69 33.86
N ALA A 327 -3.67 -6.12 33.97
CA ALA A 327 -3.22 -7.03 35.02
C ALA A 327 -3.43 -6.42 36.43
N SER A 328 -3.13 -5.13 36.60
CA SER A 328 -3.33 -4.40 37.86
C SER A 328 -4.82 -4.31 38.24
N LEU A 329 -5.70 -4.01 37.26
CA LEU A 329 -7.14 -3.98 37.47
C LEU A 329 -7.71 -5.36 37.84
N LEU A 330 -7.22 -6.42 37.18
CA LEU A 330 -7.57 -7.80 37.49
C LEU A 330 -7.08 -8.20 38.91
N SER A 331 -5.88 -7.78 39.30
CA SER A 331 -5.35 -7.99 40.64
C SER A 331 -6.24 -7.31 41.72
N ALA A 332 -6.62 -6.03 41.50
CA ALA A 332 -7.48 -5.31 42.39
C ALA A 332 -8.86 -6.02 42.53
N LYS A 333 -9.42 -6.50 41.40
CA LYS A 333 -10.65 -7.29 41.39
C LYS A 333 -10.53 -8.59 42.21
N LEU A 334 -9.40 -9.29 42.10
CA LEU A 334 -9.14 -10.54 42.82
C LEU A 334 -8.97 -10.30 44.32
N HIS A 335 -8.34 -9.18 44.71
CA HIS A 335 -8.19 -8.79 46.09
C HIS A 335 -9.56 -8.66 46.80
N THR A 336 -10.57 -8.09 46.16
CA THR A 336 -11.92 -7.99 46.72
C THR A 336 -12.65 -9.33 46.88
N LYS A 337 -12.12 -10.42 46.23
CA LYS A 337 -12.69 -11.77 46.26
C LYS A 337 -11.86 -12.78 47.07
N HIS A 338 -10.84 -12.35 47.80
CA HIS A 338 -9.97 -13.25 48.55
C HIS A 338 -10.74 -14.12 49.57
N SER A 339 -11.72 -13.54 50.31
CA SER A 339 -12.54 -14.30 51.25
C SER A 339 -13.43 -15.33 50.56
N GLU A 340 -13.97 -15.03 49.37
CA GLU A 340 -14.76 -16.00 48.58
C GLU A 340 -13.89 -17.15 48.07
N ILE A 341 -12.66 -16.84 47.60
CA ILE A 341 -11.69 -17.86 47.16
C ILE A 341 -11.29 -18.76 48.33
N GLY A 342 -11.00 -18.17 49.47
CA GLY A 342 -10.65 -18.91 50.71
C GLY A 342 -11.77 -19.84 51.18
N LEU A 343 -13.04 -19.35 51.18
CA LEU A 343 -14.19 -20.16 51.52
C LEU A 343 -14.40 -21.36 50.58
N ARG A 344 -14.30 -21.14 49.26
CA ARG A 344 -14.41 -22.22 48.26
C ARG A 344 -13.34 -23.28 48.43
N ARG A 345 -12.10 -22.89 48.74
CA ARG A 345 -11.00 -23.83 49.00
C ARG A 345 -11.22 -24.60 50.30
N ALA A 346 -11.76 -23.96 51.34
CA ALA A 346 -12.11 -24.61 52.57
C ALA A 346 -13.24 -25.65 52.40
N LEU A 347 -14.16 -25.42 51.45
CA LEU A 347 -15.23 -26.34 51.06
C LEU A 347 -14.79 -27.43 50.10
N GLY A 348 -13.48 -27.53 49.75
CA GLY A 348 -12.90 -28.61 48.96
C GLY A 348 -12.65 -28.29 47.47
N ALA A 349 -12.78 -27.06 47.05
CA ALA A 349 -12.44 -26.68 45.66
C ALA A 349 -10.91 -26.81 45.40
N ASN A 350 -10.56 -27.55 44.35
CA ASN A 350 -9.16 -27.74 43.96
C ASN A 350 -8.60 -26.44 43.35
N PHE A 351 -7.32 -26.17 43.60
CA PHE A 351 -6.55 -25.04 43.07
C PHE A 351 -6.72 -24.88 41.55
N SER A 352 -6.61 -26.00 40.78
CA SER A 352 -6.76 -25.99 39.32
C SER A 352 -8.17 -25.56 38.87
N GLN A 353 -9.20 -25.88 39.63
CA GLN A 353 -10.58 -25.49 39.29
C GLN A 353 -10.80 -23.99 39.44
N ILE A 354 -10.18 -23.37 40.42
CA ILE A 354 -10.25 -21.92 40.63
C ILE A 354 -9.46 -21.18 39.53
N ILE A 355 -8.27 -21.66 39.23
CA ILE A 355 -7.49 -21.08 38.11
C ILE A 355 -8.28 -21.20 36.79
N LEU A 356 -8.83 -22.37 36.48
CA LEU A 356 -9.59 -22.57 35.24
C LEU A 356 -10.80 -21.62 35.17
N GLN A 357 -11.51 -21.42 36.27
CA GLN A 357 -12.64 -20.48 36.35
C GLN A 357 -12.24 -19.06 36.02
N TYR A 358 -11.15 -18.54 36.62
CA TYR A 358 -10.67 -17.18 36.36
C TYR A 358 -10.02 -17.07 34.96
N SER A 359 -9.38 -18.15 34.47
CA SER A 359 -8.87 -18.17 33.09
C SER A 359 -9.99 -18.01 32.05
N VAL A 360 -11.14 -18.66 32.25
CA VAL A 360 -12.32 -18.47 31.38
C VAL A 360 -12.80 -17.02 31.42
N GLU A 361 -12.83 -16.40 32.61
CA GLU A 361 -13.18 -14.98 32.75
C GLU A 361 -12.20 -14.06 32.02
N ILE A 362 -10.89 -14.32 32.15
CA ILE A 362 -9.82 -13.56 31.48
C ILE A 362 -9.95 -13.67 29.96
N VAL A 363 -10.19 -14.86 29.43
CA VAL A 363 -10.43 -15.10 28.00
C VAL A 363 -11.64 -14.29 27.51
N PHE A 364 -12.74 -14.27 28.28
CA PHE A 364 -13.92 -13.49 27.94
C PHE A 364 -13.63 -11.99 27.88
N ILE A 365 -12.90 -11.47 28.86
CA ILE A 365 -12.46 -10.07 28.91
C ILE A 365 -11.55 -9.75 27.70
N GLY A 366 -10.62 -10.64 27.38
CA GLY A 366 -9.72 -10.51 26.23
C GLY A 366 -10.44 -10.51 24.89
N LEU A 367 -11.42 -11.42 24.72
CA LEU A 367 -12.27 -11.47 23.51
C LEU A 367 -13.09 -10.20 23.34
N CYS A 368 -13.79 -9.77 24.40
CA CYS A 368 -14.58 -8.54 24.35
C CYS A 368 -13.70 -7.31 24.12
N GLY A 369 -12.54 -7.23 24.79
CA GLY A 369 -11.55 -6.16 24.58
C GLY A 369 -10.98 -6.17 23.17
N GLY A 370 -10.66 -7.35 22.62
CA GLY A 370 -10.17 -7.52 21.25
C GLY A 370 -11.21 -7.06 20.21
N ILE A 371 -12.45 -7.50 20.33
CA ILE A 371 -13.54 -7.08 19.43
C ILE A 371 -13.76 -5.57 19.49
N LEU A 372 -13.82 -4.99 20.69
CA LEU A 372 -13.93 -3.53 20.86
C LEU A 372 -12.70 -2.81 20.27
N GLY A 373 -11.50 -3.38 20.40
CA GLY A 373 -10.27 -2.85 19.83
C GLY A 373 -10.31 -2.83 18.30
N VAL A 374 -10.80 -3.88 17.66
CA VAL A 374 -11.02 -3.92 16.20
C VAL A 374 -12.04 -2.87 15.77
N LEU A 375 -13.15 -2.71 16.50
CA LEU A 375 -14.12 -1.66 16.18
C LEU A 375 -13.49 -0.26 16.28
N LEU A 376 -12.72 0.01 17.34
CA LEU A 376 -11.97 1.27 17.46
C LEU A 376 -10.96 1.46 16.30
N ALA A 377 -10.32 0.37 15.86
CA ALA A 377 -9.40 0.43 14.73
C ALA A 377 -10.11 0.79 13.41
N ILE A 378 -11.30 0.24 13.16
CA ILE A 378 -12.12 0.60 11.99
C ILE A 378 -12.42 2.11 11.97
N PHE A 379 -12.90 2.66 13.09
CA PHE A 379 -13.15 4.10 13.19
C PHE A 379 -11.86 4.93 13.05
N GLY A 380 -10.76 4.47 13.64
CA GLY A 380 -9.46 5.14 13.56
C GLY A 380 -8.93 5.16 12.15
N LEU A 381 -9.01 4.04 11.41
CA LEU A 381 -8.60 3.95 10.00
C LEU A 381 -9.46 4.85 9.10
N GLN A 382 -10.78 4.90 9.32
CA GLN A 382 -11.66 5.83 8.60
C GLN A 382 -11.27 7.30 8.86
N GLY A 383 -10.87 7.62 10.10
CA GLY A 383 -10.34 8.93 10.45
C GLY A 383 -9.04 9.25 9.70
N VAL A 384 -8.11 8.31 9.61
CA VAL A 384 -6.86 8.47 8.83
C VAL A 384 -7.17 8.68 7.35
N ALA A 385 -8.11 7.91 6.78
CA ALA A 385 -8.52 8.05 5.38
C ALA A 385 -9.14 9.42 5.06
N SER A 386 -9.90 9.97 5.98
CA SER A 386 -10.53 11.28 5.78
C SER A 386 -9.53 12.44 5.84
N LEU A 387 -8.42 12.27 6.57
CA LEU A 387 -7.39 13.28 6.75
C LEU A 387 -6.32 13.24 5.64
N TYR A 388 -6.07 12.07 5.07
CA TYR A 388 -5.02 11.86 4.09
C TYR A 388 -5.62 11.30 2.79
N ALA A 389 -5.79 12.17 1.77
CA ALA A 389 -6.19 11.76 0.43
C ALA A 389 -5.19 10.73 -0.13
N GLY A 390 -5.67 9.57 -0.56
CA GLY A 390 -4.84 8.45 -1.04
C GLY A 390 -4.72 7.28 -0.08
N TYR A 391 -4.91 7.47 1.22
CA TYR A 391 -4.91 6.36 2.19
C TYR A 391 -6.27 5.64 2.28
N GLY A 392 -7.31 6.15 1.63
CA GLY A 392 -8.65 5.55 1.63
C GLY A 392 -8.68 4.12 1.08
N GLN A 393 -7.74 3.79 0.18
CA GLN A 393 -7.61 2.45 -0.41
C GLN A 393 -6.83 1.46 0.47
N LEU A 394 -6.13 1.94 1.53
CA LEU A 394 -5.37 1.12 2.47
C LEU A 394 -6.23 0.52 3.62
N ILE A 395 -7.53 0.80 3.64
CA ILE A 395 -8.41 0.54 4.80
C ILE A 395 -9.07 -0.85 4.72
N GLU A 396 -8.75 -1.67 3.78
CA GLU A 396 -9.24 -3.04 3.79
C GLU A 396 -8.56 -3.82 4.92
N LEU A 397 -9.33 -4.04 6.00
CA LEU A 397 -8.93 -4.94 7.07
C LEU A 397 -8.96 -6.36 6.52
N ASP A 398 -7.80 -6.92 6.26
CA ASP A 398 -7.68 -8.33 5.93
C ASP A 398 -8.16 -9.18 7.13
N LEU A 399 -8.96 -10.19 6.86
CA LEU A 399 -9.44 -11.14 7.86
C LEU A 399 -8.28 -11.77 8.65
N THR A 400 -7.13 -11.95 8.00
CA THR A 400 -5.91 -12.45 8.64
C THR A 400 -5.38 -11.50 9.71
N VAL A 401 -5.42 -10.19 9.45
CA VAL A 401 -5.02 -9.16 10.43
C VAL A 401 -6.00 -9.16 11.60
N VAL A 402 -7.30 -9.16 11.32
CA VAL A 402 -8.35 -9.17 12.37
C VAL A 402 -8.22 -10.38 13.29
N THR A 403 -8.06 -11.58 12.72
CA THR A 403 -7.93 -12.81 13.50
C THR A 403 -6.63 -12.84 14.32
N SER A 404 -5.53 -12.38 13.75
CA SER A 404 -4.23 -12.31 14.43
C SER A 404 -4.27 -11.36 15.62
N VAL A 405 -4.91 -10.21 15.46
CA VAL A 405 -5.03 -9.19 16.53
C VAL A 405 -5.95 -9.65 17.63
N ILE A 406 -7.08 -10.31 17.34
CA ILE A 406 -7.95 -10.91 18.36
C ILE A 406 -7.20 -12.02 19.11
N ALA A 407 -6.46 -12.86 18.41
CA ALA A 407 -5.62 -13.89 19.04
C ALA A 407 -4.56 -13.26 19.97
N LEU A 408 -3.90 -12.18 19.53
CA LEU A 408 -2.95 -11.42 20.34
C LEU A 408 -3.61 -10.82 21.59
N ALA A 409 -4.83 -10.28 21.46
CA ALA A 409 -5.60 -9.76 22.58
C ALA A 409 -5.86 -10.83 23.64
N VAL A 410 -6.32 -12.02 23.20
CA VAL A 410 -6.62 -13.13 24.10
C VAL A 410 -5.36 -13.66 24.77
N VAL A 411 -4.31 -13.93 24.00
CA VAL A 411 -3.03 -14.43 24.53
C VAL A 411 -2.40 -13.43 25.49
N GLY A 412 -2.32 -12.16 25.11
CA GLY A 412 -1.79 -11.09 25.95
C GLY A 412 -2.56 -10.95 27.26
N THR A 413 -3.90 -11.01 27.20
CA THR A 413 -4.77 -10.94 28.39
C THR A 413 -4.60 -12.17 29.30
N ILE A 414 -4.44 -13.37 28.73
CA ILE A 414 -4.16 -14.57 29.50
C ILE A 414 -2.82 -14.44 30.23
N ILE A 415 -1.76 -14.04 29.53
CA ILE A 415 -0.44 -13.84 30.15
C ILE A 415 -0.51 -12.80 31.28
N ALA A 416 -1.11 -11.64 31.01
CA ALA A 416 -1.25 -10.59 31.99
C ALA A 416 -2.14 -10.97 33.19
N GLY A 417 -3.20 -11.75 32.96
CA GLY A 417 -4.18 -12.12 33.97
C GLY A 417 -3.80 -13.35 34.82
N LEU A 418 -3.01 -14.30 34.27
CA LEU A 418 -2.60 -15.49 35.00
C LEU A 418 -1.68 -15.17 36.18
N ILE A 419 -0.83 -14.15 36.05
CA ILE A 419 0.10 -13.75 37.14
C ILE A 419 -0.68 -13.35 38.42
N PRO A 420 -1.65 -12.41 38.38
CA PRO A 420 -2.44 -12.06 39.55
C PRO A 420 -3.34 -13.20 40.07
N VAL A 421 -3.89 -14.04 39.16
CA VAL A 421 -4.69 -15.20 39.55
C VAL A 421 -3.85 -16.22 40.33
N TYR A 422 -2.65 -16.53 39.85
CA TYR A 422 -1.74 -17.43 40.54
C TYR A 422 -1.36 -16.88 41.92
N SER A 423 -1.04 -15.60 42.02
CA SER A 423 -0.71 -14.93 43.29
C SER A 423 -1.86 -14.93 44.26
N ALA A 424 -3.10 -14.67 43.82
CA ALA A 424 -4.29 -14.66 44.68
C ALA A 424 -4.67 -16.07 45.19
N CYS A 425 -4.36 -17.13 44.44
CA CYS A 425 -4.71 -18.50 44.82
C CYS A 425 -3.65 -19.19 45.69
N ARG A 426 -2.41 -18.65 45.81
CA ARG A 426 -1.30 -19.31 46.52
C ARG A 426 -1.42 -19.32 48.07
N PRO A 427 -1.95 -18.26 48.77
CA PRO A 427 -2.03 -18.25 50.23
C PRO A 427 -2.90 -19.36 50.79
N ALA A 428 -2.55 -19.84 52.03
CA ALA A 428 -3.31 -20.86 52.71
C ALA A 428 -4.76 -20.36 53.05
N PRO A 429 -5.80 -21.22 52.93
CA PRO A 429 -7.20 -20.82 53.16
C PRO A 429 -7.45 -20.10 54.49
N ALA A 430 -6.76 -20.55 55.56
CA ALA A 430 -6.87 -19.97 56.89
C ALA A 430 -6.45 -18.49 56.99
N MET A 431 -5.52 -18.03 56.14
CA MET A 431 -5.10 -16.63 56.13
C MET A 431 -6.02 -15.73 55.26
N GLN A 432 -6.79 -16.31 54.35
CA GLN A 432 -7.74 -15.58 53.48
C GLN A 432 -9.08 -15.30 54.14
N ILE A 433 -9.45 -16.07 55.17
CA ILE A 433 -10.73 -15.90 55.91
C ILE A 433 -10.60 -14.86 57.06
N LYS A 434 -9.39 -14.52 57.47
CA LYS A 434 -9.09 -13.62 58.60
C LYS A 434 -8.94 -12.14 58.21
N GLN A 435 -8.97 -11.81 56.89
CA GLN A 435 -9.02 -10.47 56.33
C GLN A 435 -10.47 -10.12 55.90
#